data_59586adba165aa1be4a09fb99e418ec0
#
_entry.id   59586adba165aa1be4a09fb99e418ec0
#
_cell.length_a   1.000
_cell.length_b   1.000
_cell.length_c   1.000
_cell.angle_alpha   90.00
_cell.angle_beta   90.00
_cell.angle_gamma   90.00
#
_symmetry.space_group_name_H-M   'P 1'
#
loop_
_entity.id
_entity.type
_entity.pdbx_description
1 polymer ?
#
loop_
_entity_poly.entity_id
_entity_poly.type
_entity_poly.pdbx_seq_one_letter_code
_entity_poly.pdbx_strand_id
1 'polypeptide(L)'
;HKEYRRQRQMCIRDRAFGASAEITFQEIAAPTINAPEEATALADAAASLVGEAAVERNRTPVMGSEDFAYMLLQRPGAYIHVGNGTGDAGGCDVHNPHYDFNDAAIPYGSGVMAALVEQKLPRVK
;
A
#
# COMPACT_ATOMS: atom_id res chain seq x y z
N HIS A 1 20.62 3.94 -8.13
CA HIS A 1 21.16 5.13 -8.84
C HIS A 1 20.72 6.47 -8.25
N LYS A 2 19.53 6.60 -7.60
CA LYS A 2 19.06 7.84 -6.95
C LYS A 2 19.82 8.13 -5.65
N GLU A 3 20.18 7.11 -4.90
CA GLU A 3 20.91 7.20 -3.63
C GLU A 3 22.34 7.72 -3.84
N TYR A 4 23.06 7.17 -4.82
CA TYR A 4 24.38 7.65 -5.21
C TYR A 4 24.41 9.13 -5.61
N ARG A 5 23.32 9.60 -6.24
CA ARG A 5 23.19 11.00 -6.66
C ARG A 5 22.94 11.92 -5.47
N ARG A 6 22.13 11.49 -4.50
CA ARG A 6 21.86 12.25 -3.25
C ARG A 6 23.11 12.32 -2.38
N GLN A 7 23.80 11.20 -2.21
CA GLN A 7 25.05 11.13 -1.46
C GLN A 7 26.11 12.05 -2.07
N ARG A 8 26.27 12.03 -3.38
CA ARG A 8 27.22 12.91 -4.09
C ARG A 8 26.89 14.39 -3.94
N GLN A 9 25.61 14.77 -3.98
CA GLN A 9 25.19 16.16 -3.78
C GLN A 9 25.41 16.64 -2.36
N MET A 10 25.21 15.80 -1.35
CA MET A 10 25.51 16.13 0.05
C MET A 10 27.02 16.34 0.24
N CYS A 11 27.86 15.41 -0.21
CA CYS A 11 29.31 15.53 -0.10
C CYS A 11 29.89 16.78 -0.79
N ILE A 12 29.26 17.27 -1.86
CA ILE A 12 29.69 18.51 -2.53
C ILE A 12 29.34 19.72 -1.65
N ARG A 13 28.16 19.76 -1.04
CA ARG A 13 27.74 20.83 -0.14
C ARG A 13 28.56 20.87 1.13
N ASP A 14 28.81 19.70 1.71
CA ASP A 14 29.59 19.59 2.95
C ASP A 14 31.00 20.14 2.79
N ARG A 15 31.67 19.80 1.68
CA ARG A 15 33.00 20.33 1.35
C ARG A 15 33.03 21.85 1.19
N ALA A 16 31.95 22.43 0.66
CA ALA A 16 31.82 23.88 0.50
C ALA A 16 31.78 24.61 1.85
N PHE A 17 31.34 23.92 2.91
CA PHE A 17 31.28 24.43 4.28
C PHE A 17 32.38 23.89 5.19
N GLY A 18 33.41 23.21 4.63
CA GLY A 18 34.51 22.64 5.40
C GLY A 18 34.11 21.45 6.30
N ALA A 19 32.97 20.85 6.03
CA ALA A 19 32.46 19.69 6.76
C ALA A 19 32.72 18.39 5.99
N SER A 20 32.57 17.24 6.66
CA SER A 20 32.51 15.93 6.04
C SER A 20 31.35 15.14 6.63
N ALA A 21 30.58 14.44 5.79
CA ALA A 21 29.53 13.53 6.25
C ALA A 21 29.84 12.11 5.75
N GLU A 22 29.75 11.16 6.65
CA GLU A 22 29.70 9.74 6.34
C GLU A 22 28.24 9.29 6.41
N ILE A 23 27.75 8.69 5.35
CA ILE A 23 26.35 8.29 5.23
C ILE A 23 26.28 6.77 5.06
N THR A 24 25.64 6.12 5.99
CA THR A 24 25.32 4.69 5.91
C THR A 24 23.83 4.54 5.61
N PHE A 25 23.49 3.83 4.52
CA PHE A 25 22.12 3.47 4.20
C PHE A 25 21.85 2.05 4.69
N GLN A 26 20.81 1.91 5.51
CA GLN A 26 20.28 0.61 5.90
C GLN A 26 18.88 0.48 5.30
N GLU A 27 18.67 -0.53 4.49
CA GLU A 27 17.32 -0.87 4.03
C GLU A 27 16.59 -1.57 5.17
N ILE A 28 15.51 -0.95 5.66
CA ILE A 28 14.72 -1.45 6.78
C ILE A 28 13.50 -2.22 6.30
N ALA A 29 12.92 -1.81 5.16
CA ALA A 29 11.74 -2.44 4.58
C ALA A 29 11.76 -2.38 3.06
N ALA A 30 11.25 -3.42 2.43
CA ALA A 30 11.02 -3.45 1.00
C ALA A 30 9.78 -2.62 0.63
N PRO A 31 9.72 -2.02 -0.58
CA PRO A 31 8.51 -1.36 -1.05
C PRO A 31 7.41 -2.39 -1.36
N THR A 32 6.17 -2.09 -0.99
CA THR A 32 4.99 -2.88 -1.33
C THR A 32 4.60 -2.56 -2.78
N ILE A 33 4.90 -3.47 -3.70
CA ILE A 33 4.63 -3.30 -5.14
C ILE A 33 3.67 -4.40 -5.58
N ASN A 34 2.45 -4.01 -5.88
CA ASN A 34 1.43 -4.93 -6.37
C ASN A 34 1.76 -5.47 -7.76
N ALA A 35 1.52 -6.76 -7.99
CA ALA A 35 1.53 -7.34 -9.31
C ALA A 35 0.32 -6.81 -10.11
N PRO A 36 0.50 -6.31 -11.35
CA PRO A 36 -0.57 -5.62 -12.09
C PRO A 36 -1.83 -6.48 -12.31
N GLU A 37 -1.66 -7.76 -12.62
CA GLU A 37 -2.78 -8.68 -12.86
C GLU A 37 -3.58 -8.93 -11.58
N GLU A 38 -2.91 -9.11 -10.45
CA GLU A 38 -3.54 -9.36 -9.16
C GLU A 38 -4.21 -8.09 -8.61
N ALA A 39 -3.59 -6.93 -8.83
CA ALA A 39 -4.19 -5.64 -8.50
C ALA A 39 -5.48 -5.41 -9.30
N THR A 40 -5.47 -5.73 -10.60
CA THR A 40 -6.66 -5.63 -11.46
C THR A 40 -7.76 -6.58 -10.97
N ALA A 41 -7.43 -7.84 -10.71
CA ALA A 41 -8.40 -8.82 -10.24
C ALA A 41 -9.06 -8.42 -8.90
N LEU A 42 -8.27 -7.89 -7.96
CA LEU A 42 -8.78 -7.36 -6.70
C LEU A 42 -9.69 -6.15 -6.90
N ALA A 43 -9.29 -5.22 -7.77
CA ALA A 43 -10.10 -4.04 -8.09
C ALA A 43 -11.41 -4.43 -8.77
N ASP A 44 -11.41 -5.43 -9.67
CA ASP A 44 -12.61 -5.95 -10.31
C ASP A 44 -13.55 -6.64 -9.31
N ALA A 45 -12.99 -7.42 -8.38
CA ALA A 45 -13.77 -8.01 -7.29
C ALA A 45 -14.42 -6.92 -6.40
N ALA A 46 -13.67 -5.89 -6.06
CA ALA A 46 -14.19 -4.75 -5.32
C ALA A 46 -15.29 -4.02 -6.11
N ALA A 47 -15.06 -3.73 -7.39
CA ALA A 47 -16.02 -3.04 -8.24
C ALA A 47 -17.33 -3.84 -8.41
N SER A 48 -17.27 -5.17 -8.46
CA SER A 48 -18.46 -6.02 -8.52
C SER A 48 -19.34 -5.91 -7.25
N LEU A 49 -18.75 -5.57 -6.12
CA LEU A 49 -19.44 -5.46 -4.84
C LEU A 49 -19.96 -4.03 -4.56
N VAL A 50 -19.12 -3.02 -4.81
CA VAL A 50 -19.41 -1.62 -4.41
C VAL A 50 -19.60 -0.67 -5.58
N GLY A 51 -19.43 -1.14 -6.81
CA GLY A 51 -19.47 -0.34 -8.04
C GLY A 51 -18.13 0.33 -8.34
N GLU A 52 -17.87 0.56 -9.63
CA GLU A 52 -16.61 1.12 -10.14
C GLU A 52 -16.28 2.51 -9.54
N ALA A 53 -17.29 3.33 -9.33
CA ALA A 53 -17.12 4.69 -8.80
C ALA A 53 -16.56 4.72 -7.35
N ALA A 54 -16.65 3.61 -6.62
CA ALA A 54 -16.12 3.48 -5.25
C ALA A 54 -14.73 2.84 -5.20
N VAL A 55 -14.13 2.52 -6.37
CA VAL A 55 -12.82 1.85 -6.46
C VAL A 55 -11.79 2.79 -7.08
N GLU A 56 -10.80 3.18 -6.29
CA GLU A 56 -9.66 3.96 -6.76
C GLU A 56 -8.54 3.04 -7.26
N ARG A 57 -8.43 2.87 -8.58
CA ARG A 57 -7.47 1.95 -9.21
C ARG A 57 -6.05 2.51 -9.28
N ASN A 58 -5.88 3.82 -9.24
CA ASN A 58 -4.60 4.50 -9.44
C ASN A 58 -4.26 5.44 -8.27
N ARG A 59 -4.36 4.92 -7.06
CA ARG A 59 -4.04 5.69 -5.86
C ARG A 59 -2.59 6.16 -5.88
N THR A 60 -2.38 7.41 -5.48
CA THR A 60 -1.04 7.94 -5.26
C THR A 60 -0.29 7.12 -4.20
N PRO A 61 0.94 6.67 -4.48
CA PRO A 61 1.73 5.92 -3.52
C PRO A 61 1.93 6.67 -2.21
N VAL A 62 1.82 5.96 -1.09
CA VAL A 62 2.08 6.48 0.25
C VAL A 62 3.43 6.00 0.75
N MET A 63 4.05 6.78 1.66
CA MET A 63 5.36 6.46 2.25
C MET A 63 5.19 5.58 3.49
N GLY A 64 4.41 4.51 3.36
CA GLY A 64 4.25 3.47 4.38
C GLY A 64 5.10 2.24 4.09
N SER A 65 5.45 1.49 5.11
CA SER A 65 6.07 0.16 4.98
C SER A 65 5.11 -0.90 5.49
N GLU A 66 5.07 -2.02 4.77
CA GLU A 66 4.20 -3.15 5.06
C GLU A 66 4.99 -4.45 4.98
N ASP A 67 4.80 -5.33 5.94
CA ASP A 67 5.45 -6.65 5.94
C ASP A 67 4.99 -7.52 4.77
N PHE A 68 3.81 -7.24 4.23
CA PHE A 68 3.28 -7.89 3.03
C PHE A 68 4.21 -7.72 1.82
N ALA A 69 5.06 -6.69 1.81
CA ALA A 69 6.09 -6.51 0.77
C ALA A 69 6.98 -7.75 0.61
N TYR A 70 7.34 -8.42 1.71
CA TYR A 70 8.18 -9.62 1.66
C TYR A 70 7.45 -10.84 1.07
N MET A 71 6.12 -10.91 1.21
CA MET A 71 5.31 -11.91 0.53
C MET A 71 5.30 -11.66 -0.98
N LEU A 72 5.19 -10.39 -1.39
CA LEU A 72 5.21 -9.99 -2.81
C LEU A 72 6.56 -10.26 -3.49
N LEU A 73 7.66 -10.28 -2.75
CA LEU A 73 8.97 -10.70 -3.27
C LEU A 73 9.03 -12.20 -3.60
N GLN A 74 8.15 -13.01 -2.99
CA GLN A 74 8.13 -14.46 -3.17
C GLN A 74 7.05 -14.91 -4.16
N ARG A 75 5.95 -14.19 -4.24
CA ARG A 75 4.79 -14.54 -5.08
C ARG A 75 4.09 -13.29 -5.59
N PRO A 76 3.61 -13.29 -6.84
CA PRO A 76 2.70 -12.26 -7.32
C PRO A 76 1.47 -12.14 -6.40
N GLY A 77 1.09 -10.92 -6.09
CA GLY A 77 -0.03 -10.62 -5.22
C GLY A 77 -0.37 -9.15 -5.24
N ALA A 78 -1.39 -8.76 -4.51
CA ALA A 78 -1.77 -7.37 -4.35
C ALA A 78 -2.23 -7.05 -2.93
N TYR A 79 -1.88 -5.86 -2.48
CA TYR A 79 -2.30 -5.26 -1.23
C TYR A 79 -3.27 -4.12 -1.54
N ILE A 80 -4.41 -4.09 -0.86
CA ILE A 80 -5.42 -3.04 -1.02
C ILE A 80 -5.71 -2.34 0.30
N HIS A 81 -6.22 -1.13 0.18
CA HIS A 81 -6.76 -0.38 1.31
C HIS A 81 -8.28 -0.36 1.24
N VAL A 82 -8.93 -0.64 2.34
CA VAL A 82 -10.37 -0.45 2.53
C VAL A 82 -10.57 0.86 3.28
N GLY A 83 -11.39 1.75 2.73
CA GLY A 83 -11.70 3.02 3.37
C GLY A 83 -12.42 2.81 4.71
N ASN A 84 -11.97 3.52 5.74
CA ASN A 84 -12.52 3.42 7.10
C ASN A 84 -13.62 4.46 7.38
N GLY A 85 -13.86 5.40 6.45
CA GLY A 85 -14.85 6.47 6.60
C GLY A 85 -14.21 7.84 6.85
N THR A 86 -15.05 8.87 6.97
CA THR A 86 -14.65 10.29 7.15
C THR A 86 -15.34 10.96 8.34
N GLY A 87 -16.19 10.21 9.07
CA GLY A 87 -16.95 10.71 10.23
C GLY A 87 -16.23 10.46 11.56
N ASP A 88 -16.99 10.48 12.65
CA ASP A 88 -16.46 10.25 14.01
C ASP A 88 -15.79 8.88 14.12
N ALA A 89 -16.41 7.84 13.56
CA ALA A 89 -15.77 6.55 13.36
C ALA A 89 -15.02 6.55 12.03
N GLY A 90 -13.73 6.28 12.06
CA GLY A 90 -12.89 6.13 10.86
C GLY A 90 -12.32 7.40 10.25
N GLY A 91 -12.64 8.58 10.78
CA GLY A 91 -12.18 9.86 10.25
C GLY A 91 -10.72 10.21 10.58
N CYS A 92 -10.05 9.44 11.45
CA CYS A 92 -8.64 9.60 11.77
C CYS A 92 -7.80 8.55 11.04
N ASP A 93 -6.58 8.93 10.67
CA ASP A 93 -5.59 7.98 10.15
C ASP A 93 -5.12 6.99 11.23
N VAL A 94 -4.63 5.83 10.79
CA VAL A 94 -3.94 4.87 11.66
C VAL A 94 -2.78 5.56 12.39
N HIS A 95 -2.44 5.09 13.58
CA HIS A 95 -1.45 5.69 14.49
C HIS A 95 -1.85 7.02 15.14
N ASN A 96 -3.07 7.52 14.90
CA ASN A 96 -3.64 8.63 15.65
C ASN A 96 -4.21 8.11 16.98
N PRO A 97 -3.97 8.78 18.14
CA PRO A 97 -4.52 8.34 19.43
C PRO A 97 -6.06 8.40 19.50
N HIS A 98 -6.71 9.10 18.58
CA HIS A 98 -8.18 9.15 18.44
C HIS A 98 -8.69 8.25 17.31
N TYR A 99 -7.83 7.34 16.77
CA TYR A 99 -8.28 6.39 15.76
C TYR A 99 -9.34 5.48 16.32
N ASP A 100 -10.44 5.37 15.59
CA ASP A 100 -11.50 4.42 15.85
C ASP A 100 -11.82 3.65 14.57
N PHE A 101 -11.90 2.34 14.68
CA PHE A 101 -12.21 1.49 13.54
C PHE A 101 -13.71 1.54 13.26
N ASN A 102 -14.06 1.74 11.99
CA ASN A 102 -15.45 1.73 11.57
C ASN A 102 -15.90 0.31 11.22
N ASP A 103 -16.64 -0.34 12.10
CA ASP A 103 -17.16 -1.71 11.91
C ASP A 103 -17.98 -1.86 10.62
N ALA A 104 -18.56 -0.78 10.09
CA ALA A 104 -19.26 -0.80 8.81
C ALA A 104 -18.33 -1.11 7.62
N ALA A 105 -17.00 -1.03 7.79
CA ALA A 105 -16.03 -1.42 6.76
C ALA A 105 -15.83 -2.95 6.66
N ILE A 106 -16.15 -3.70 7.71
CA ILE A 106 -15.92 -5.17 7.79
C ILE A 106 -16.63 -5.93 6.66
N PRO A 107 -17.93 -5.70 6.38
CA PRO A 107 -18.61 -6.42 5.29
C PRO A 107 -17.98 -6.15 3.92
N TYR A 108 -17.46 -4.96 3.69
CA TYR A 108 -16.80 -4.63 2.42
C TYR A 108 -15.47 -5.34 2.28
N GLY A 109 -14.61 -5.29 3.30
CA GLY A 109 -13.32 -5.98 3.27
C GLY A 109 -13.47 -7.49 3.10
N SER A 110 -14.34 -8.13 3.90
CA SER A 110 -14.61 -9.57 3.81
C SER A 110 -15.31 -9.95 2.50
N GLY A 111 -16.24 -9.12 2.02
CA GLY A 111 -16.96 -9.32 0.77
C GLY A 111 -16.04 -9.29 -0.45
N VAL A 112 -15.09 -8.36 -0.51
CA VAL A 112 -14.09 -8.29 -1.60
C VAL A 112 -13.25 -9.57 -1.66
N MET A 113 -12.80 -10.08 -0.50
CA MET A 113 -12.03 -11.33 -0.45
C MET A 113 -12.85 -12.54 -0.89
N ALA A 114 -14.12 -12.61 -0.49
CA ALA A 114 -15.04 -13.67 -0.94
C ALA A 114 -15.28 -13.60 -2.44
N ALA A 115 -15.56 -12.42 -2.99
CA ALA A 115 -15.76 -12.20 -4.42
C ALA A 115 -14.52 -12.57 -5.24
N LEU A 116 -13.32 -12.22 -4.76
CA LEU A 116 -12.06 -12.60 -5.40
C LEU A 116 -11.90 -14.12 -5.47
N VAL A 117 -12.19 -14.83 -4.37
CA VAL A 117 -12.13 -16.31 -4.34
C VAL A 117 -13.11 -16.90 -5.34
N GLU A 118 -14.35 -16.41 -5.42
CA GLU A 118 -15.35 -16.90 -6.36
C GLU A 118 -14.95 -16.63 -7.82
N GLN A 119 -14.29 -15.52 -8.11
CA GLN A 119 -13.77 -15.20 -9.46
C GLN A 119 -12.58 -16.07 -9.86
N LYS A 120 -11.63 -16.28 -8.95
CA LYS A 120 -10.40 -17.04 -9.23
C LYS A 120 -10.59 -18.55 -9.15
N LEU A 121 -11.51 -19.02 -8.34
CA LEU A 121 -11.81 -20.44 -8.10
C LEU A 121 -13.31 -20.73 -8.37
N PRO A 122 -13.77 -20.61 -9.63
CA PRO A 122 -15.16 -20.87 -9.93
C PRO A 122 -15.52 -22.33 -9.61
N ARG A 123 -16.74 -22.54 -9.08
CA ARG A 123 -17.24 -23.89 -8.81
C ARG A 123 -17.25 -24.70 -10.08
N VAL A 124 -16.57 -25.84 -10.06
CA VAL A 124 -16.71 -26.87 -11.10
C VAL A 124 -18.12 -27.45 -10.97
N LYS A 125 -18.93 -27.33 -12.03
CA LYS A 125 -20.27 -27.94 -12.10
C LYS A 125 -20.18 -29.43 -12.35
#